data_a83de66f31ce93a90669fcd4c7f041de
#
_entry.id   a83de66f31ce93a90669fcd4c7f041de
#
_cell.length_a   1.000
_cell.length_b   1.000
_cell.length_c   1.000
_cell.angle_alpha   90.00
_cell.angle_beta   90.00
_cell.angle_gamma   90.00
#
_symmetry.space_group_name_H-M   'P 1'
#
loop_
_entity.id
_entity.type
_entity.pdbx_description
1 polymer ?
#
loop_
_entity_poly.entity_id
_entity_poly.type
_entity_poly.pdbx_seq_one_letter_code
_entity_poly.pdbx_strand_id
1 'polypeptide(L)'
;MGEFGHNTAEWQRDFVKVLKEVNIGYTFWPYKKVDNSCMMGISRPEGWDSIVVKYAETSRNTYQEWREARPDQARFRELLMQFVKNSRYENCQTQADYIETMGLK
;
A
#
# COMPACT_ATOMS: atom_id res chain seq x y z
N MET A 1 -21.23 -1.99 9.34
CA MET A 1 -19.82 -2.45 9.28
C MET A 1 -18.92 -1.24 9.14
N GLY A 2 -17.92 -1.10 9.99
CA GLY A 2 -16.94 -0.02 9.89
C GLY A 2 -16.09 -0.14 8.61
N GLU A 3 -14.80 -0.25 8.74
CA GLU A 3 -13.93 -0.47 7.58
C GLU A 3 -13.56 -1.94 7.41
N PHE A 4 -13.35 -2.36 6.17
CA PHE A 4 -12.81 -3.66 5.79
C PHE A 4 -12.02 -3.53 4.50
N GLY A 5 -11.26 -4.54 4.17
CA GLY A 5 -10.41 -4.59 2.99
C GLY A 5 -9.11 -5.34 3.30
N HIS A 6 -8.04 -5.05 2.58
CA HIS A 6 -6.74 -5.67 2.78
C HIS A 6 -6.78 -7.20 2.67
N ASN A 7 -7.55 -7.70 1.72
CA ASN A 7 -7.73 -9.13 1.45
C ASN A 7 -7.76 -9.38 -0.05
N THR A 8 -8.01 -10.61 -0.49
CA THR A 8 -8.16 -10.90 -1.91
C THR A 8 -9.44 -10.27 -2.48
N ALA A 9 -9.45 -9.99 -3.78
CA ALA A 9 -10.65 -9.47 -4.45
C ALA A 9 -11.83 -10.45 -4.36
N GLU A 10 -11.57 -11.76 -4.42
CA GLU A 10 -12.58 -12.80 -4.25
C GLU A 10 -13.25 -12.75 -2.87
N TRP A 11 -12.44 -12.75 -1.81
CA TRP A 11 -12.95 -12.62 -0.43
C TRP A 11 -13.80 -11.36 -0.27
N GLN A 12 -13.33 -10.25 -0.79
CA GLN A 12 -14.02 -8.97 -0.71
C GLN A 12 -15.37 -9.00 -1.44
N ARG A 13 -15.42 -9.60 -2.62
CA ARG A 13 -16.66 -9.78 -3.40
C ARG A 13 -17.71 -10.55 -2.59
N ASP A 14 -17.30 -11.67 -2.00
CA ASP A 14 -18.19 -12.52 -1.20
C ASP A 14 -18.66 -11.79 0.06
N PHE A 15 -17.77 -11.07 0.73
CA PHE A 15 -18.11 -10.30 1.92
C PHE A 15 -19.08 -9.15 1.61
N VAL A 16 -18.84 -8.40 0.54
CA VAL A 16 -19.75 -7.33 0.08
C VAL A 16 -21.13 -7.90 -0.26
N LYS A 17 -21.19 -9.08 -0.88
CA LYS A 17 -22.45 -9.76 -1.18
C LYS A 17 -23.25 -10.03 0.11
N VAL A 18 -22.61 -10.61 1.11
CA VAL A 18 -23.23 -10.86 2.43
C VAL A 18 -23.75 -9.58 3.07
N LEU A 19 -22.95 -8.52 3.07
CA LEU A 19 -23.34 -7.22 3.63
C LEU A 19 -24.58 -6.63 2.92
N LYS A 20 -24.65 -6.76 1.61
CA LYS A 20 -25.80 -6.32 0.82
C LYS A 20 -27.05 -7.14 1.11
N GLU A 21 -26.92 -8.47 1.25
CA GLU A 21 -28.05 -9.37 1.56
C GLU A 21 -28.70 -9.04 2.92
N VAL A 22 -27.89 -8.61 3.91
CA VAL A 22 -28.37 -8.21 5.23
C VAL A 22 -28.59 -6.69 5.38
N ASN A 23 -28.50 -5.95 4.28
CA ASN A 23 -28.69 -4.50 4.22
C ASN A 23 -27.81 -3.71 5.22
N ILE A 24 -26.54 -4.11 5.35
CA ILE A 24 -25.55 -3.41 6.17
C ILE A 24 -24.67 -2.52 5.29
N GLY A 25 -24.61 -1.23 5.60
CA GLY A 25 -23.67 -0.30 4.99
C GLY A 25 -22.21 -0.61 5.36
N TYR A 26 -21.28 -0.23 4.52
CA TYR A 26 -19.85 -0.51 4.72
C TYR A 26 -18.95 0.59 4.15
N THR A 27 -17.72 0.64 4.65
CA THR A 27 -16.63 1.45 4.11
C THR A 27 -15.44 0.55 3.76
N PHE A 28 -14.73 0.90 2.72
CA PHE A 28 -13.59 0.14 2.22
C PHE A 28 -12.26 0.77 2.66
N TRP A 29 -11.30 -0.06 3.06
CA TRP A 29 -9.94 0.31 3.40
C TRP A 29 -8.94 -0.71 2.84
N PRO A 30 -7.78 -0.31 2.29
CA PRO A 30 -7.37 1.06 1.98
C PRO A 30 -7.71 1.47 0.54
N TYR A 31 -7.84 2.78 0.31
CA TYR A 31 -8.00 3.31 -1.04
C TYR A 31 -6.72 3.17 -1.88
N LYS A 32 -5.57 3.47 -1.29
CA LYS A 32 -4.28 3.50 -1.96
C LYS A 32 -3.20 2.81 -1.13
N LYS A 33 -2.37 1.97 -1.77
CA LYS A 33 -1.38 1.15 -1.10
C LYS A 33 -0.28 0.69 -2.07
N VAL A 34 0.81 0.14 -1.54
CA VAL A 34 1.97 -0.36 -2.32
C VAL A 34 1.77 -1.78 -2.88
N ASP A 35 0.68 -2.42 -2.60
CA ASP A 35 0.34 -3.76 -3.11
C ASP A 35 -0.98 -3.78 -3.89
N ASN A 36 -1.42 -4.96 -4.29
CA ASN A 36 -2.63 -5.15 -5.08
C ASN A 36 -3.92 -5.26 -4.25
N SER A 37 -3.84 -5.19 -2.92
CA SER A 37 -4.99 -5.27 -2.02
C SER A 37 -5.61 -3.90 -1.73
N CYS A 38 -5.82 -3.11 -2.78
CA CYS A 38 -6.37 -1.74 -2.72
C CYS A 38 -6.94 -1.33 -4.08
N MET A 39 -7.63 -0.21 -4.14
CA MET A 39 -8.17 0.31 -5.41
C MET A 39 -7.07 0.89 -6.32
N MET A 40 -6.09 1.57 -5.73
CA MET A 40 -5.01 2.25 -6.44
C MET A 40 -3.66 1.77 -5.94
N GLY A 41 -2.94 1.03 -6.75
CA GLY A 41 -1.61 0.51 -6.43
C GLY A 41 -0.51 1.54 -6.65
N ILE A 42 0.41 1.67 -5.70
CA ILE A 42 1.60 2.51 -5.81
C ILE A 42 2.79 1.62 -6.18
N SER A 43 3.47 1.94 -7.28
CA SER A 43 4.69 1.24 -7.68
C SER A 43 5.87 1.67 -6.81
N ARG A 44 6.62 0.69 -6.30
CA ARG A 44 7.87 0.95 -5.57
C ARG A 44 8.95 1.43 -6.53
N PRO A 45 9.75 2.44 -6.16
CA PRO A 45 10.94 2.81 -6.93
C PRO A 45 11.95 1.66 -6.99
N GLU A 46 12.74 1.60 -8.03
CA GLU A 46 13.87 0.67 -8.10
C GLU A 46 14.87 0.92 -6.97
N GLY A 47 15.22 -0.12 -6.22
CA GLY A 47 16.08 -0.04 -5.04
C GLY A 47 15.35 0.28 -3.73
N TRP A 48 14.03 0.45 -3.76
CA TRP A 48 13.24 0.73 -2.56
C TRP A 48 13.43 -0.33 -1.46
N ASP A 49 13.29 -1.60 -1.81
CA ASP A 49 13.39 -2.69 -0.83
C ASP A 49 14.80 -2.85 -0.27
N SER A 50 15.82 -2.73 -1.10
CA SER A 50 17.22 -2.88 -0.70
C SER A 50 17.76 -1.72 0.15
N ILE A 51 17.14 -0.56 0.10
CA ILE A 51 17.60 0.64 0.81
C ILE A 51 16.60 1.07 1.86
N VAL A 52 15.34 1.34 1.49
CA VAL A 52 14.34 1.91 2.41
C VAL A 52 13.78 0.84 3.33
N VAL A 53 13.31 -0.28 2.79
CA VAL A 53 12.74 -1.38 3.60
C VAL A 53 13.83 -1.99 4.47
N LYS A 54 14.98 -2.29 3.90
CA LYS A 54 16.12 -2.81 4.66
C LYS A 54 16.51 -1.89 5.81
N TYR A 55 16.58 -0.58 5.59
CA TYR A 55 16.86 0.39 6.66
C TYR A 55 15.76 0.39 7.73
N ALA A 56 14.50 0.33 7.34
CA ALA A 56 13.37 0.31 8.27
C ALA A 56 13.34 -0.94 9.15
N GLU A 57 13.69 -2.10 8.59
CA GLU A 57 13.66 -3.40 9.28
C GLU A 57 14.94 -3.72 10.07
N THR A 58 16.03 -3.00 9.81
CA THR A 58 17.30 -3.22 10.53
C THR A 58 17.16 -2.76 11.99
N SER A 59 17.48 -3.68 12.92
CA SER A 59 17.54 -3.36 14.35
C SER A 59 18.63 -2.33 14.65
N ARG A 60 18.33 -1.34 15.49
CA ARG A 60 19.20 -0.21 15.82
C ARG A 60 19.07 0.14 17.31
N ASN A 61 19.70 -0.65 18.14
CA ASN A 61 19.60 -0.52 19.59
C ASN A 61 20.71 0.35 20.19
N THR A 62 21.82 0.53 19.47
CA THR A 62 22.98 1.32 19.89
C THR A 62 23.24 2.46 18.90
N TYR A 63 23.98 3.49 19.37
CA TYR A 63 24.40 4.61 18.52
C TYR A 63 25.30 4.15 17.36
N GLN A 64 26.15 3.16 17.62
CA GLN A 64 27.01 2.58 16.58
C GLN A 64 26.18 1.91 15.48
N GLU A 65 25.21 1.04 15.86
CA GLU A 65 24.30 0.41 14.91
C GLU A 65 23.51 1.45 14.09
N TRP A 66 23.10 2.55 14.72
CA TRP A 66 22.45 3.67 14.04
C TRP A 66 23.34 4.29 12.96
N ARG A 67 24.63 4.49 13.25
CA ARG A 67 25.59 5.03 12.29
C ARG A 67 25.87 4.09 11.14
N GLU A 68 26.06 2.81 11.44
CA GLU A 68 26.35 1.76 10.46
C GLU A 68 25.17 1.47 9.53
N ALA A 69 23.94 1.52 10.06
CA ALA A 69 22.73 1.27 9.29
C ALA A 69 22.33 2.41 8.36
N ARG A 70 22.89 3.60 8.52
CA ARG A 70 22.51 4.76 7.68
C ARG A 70 22.74 4.50 6.21
N PRO A 71 21.70 4.62 5.37
CA PRO A 71 21.88 4.56 3.93
C PRO A 71 22.55 5.84 3.42
N ASP A 72 23.02 5.82 2.18
CA ASP A 72 23.42 7.05 1.49
C ASP A 72 22.24 8.03 1.45
N GLN A 73 22.44 9.23 2.00
CA GLN A 73 21.38 10.19 2.19
C GLN A 73 20.80 10.71 0.85
N ALA A 74 21.67 10.92 -0.14
CA ALA A 74 21.22 11.43 -1.43
C ALA A 74 20.34 10.39 -2.14
N ARG A 75 20.77 9.14 -2.15
CA ARG A 75 20.01 8.04 -2.75
C ARG A 75 18.71 7.77 -1.97
N PHE A 76 18.75 7.79 -0.66
CA PHE A 76 17.56 7.60 0.17
C PHE A 76 16.51 8.69 -0.10
N ARG A 77 16.94 9.95 -0.16
CA ARG A 77 16.07 11.09 -0.47
C ARG A 77 15.48 10.97 -1.88
N GLU A 78 16.29 10.60 -2.86
CA GLU A 78 15.83 10.36 -4.24
C GLU A 78 14.71 9.32 -4.28
N LEU A 79 14.88 8.20 -3.58
CA LEU A 79 13.87 7.13 -3.50
C LEU A 79 12.56 7.62 -2.84
N LEU A 80 12.67 8.39 -1.76
CA LEU A 80 11.49 9.00 -1.12
C LEU A 80 10.76 9.95 -2.08
N MET A 81 11.49 10.79 -2.79
CA MET A 81 10.89 11.72 -3.76
C MET A 81 10.27 10.97 -4.95
N GLN A 82 10.90 9.90 -5.42
CA GLN A 82 10.34 9.06 -6.47
C GLN A 82 9.07 8.33 -5.98
N PHE A 83 9.06 7.86 -4.73
CA PHE A 83 7.87 7.27 -4.13
C PHE A 83 6.71 8.27 -4.05
N VAL A 84 6.97 9.50 -3.62
CA VAL A 84 5.99 10.59 -3.61
C VAL A 84 5.43 10.84 -5.00
N LYS A 85 6.29 10.86 -6.03
CA LYS A 85 5.86 10.98 -7.42
C LYS A 85 4.99 9.80 -7.87
N ASN A 86 5.40 8.56 -7.53
CA ASN A 86 4.64 7.36 -7.86
C ASN A 86 3.28 7.29 -7.13
N SER A 87 3.16 7.95 -5.97
CA SER A 87 1.92 7.99 -5.20
C SER A 87 0.89 9.00 -5.71
N ARG A 88 1.22 9.84 -6.69
CA ARG A 88 0.23 10.71 -7.33
C ARG A 88 -0.79 9.86 -8.08
N TYR A 89 -2.05 10.32 -8.08
CA TYR A 89 -3.17 9.57 -8.69
C TYR A 89 -2.87 9.13 -10.11
N GLU A 90 -2.36 10.03 -10.94
CA GLU A 90 -2.03 9.80 -12.33
C GLU A 90 -0.93 8.76 -12.57
N ASN A 91 -0.13 8.45 -11.56
CA ASN A 91 0.98 7.50 -11.62
C ASN A 91 0.64 6.16 -10.92
N CYS A 92 -0.52 6.06 -10.28
CA CYS A 92 -0.96 4.83 -9.64
C CYS A 92 -1.57 3.86 -10.64
N GLN A 93 -1.50 2.57 -10.31
CA GLN A 93 -2.14 1.51 -11.08
C GLN A 93 -3.56 1.29 -10.56
N THR A 94 -4.55 1.43 -11.42
CA THR A 94 -5.94 1.13 -11.08
C THR A 94 -6.13 -0.38 -10.93
N GLN A 95 -6.61 -0.81 -9.78
CA GLN A 95 -6.94 -2.22 -9.50
C GLN A 95 -8.42 -2.47 -9.82
N ALA A 96 -8.71 -2.73 -11.10
CA ALA A 96 -10.08 -2.84 -11.61
C ALA A 96 -10.89 -3.89 -10.86
N ASP A 97 -10.30 -5.05 -10.56
CA ASP A 97 -10.96 -6.15 -9.85
C ASP A 97 -11.44 -5.74 -8.46
N TYR A 98 -10.62 -4.94 -7.75
CA TYR A 98 -10.99 -4.41 -6.43
C TYR A 98 -12.13 -3.39 -6.52
N ILE A 99 -12.08 -2.50 -7.50
CA ILE A 99 -13.11 -1.49 -7.73
C ILE A 99 -14.44 -2.16 -8.07
N GLU A 100 -14.42 -3.19 -8.91
CA GLU A 100 -15.61 -3.95 -9.29
C GLU A 100 -16.25 -4.65 -8.09
N THR A 101 -15.46 -5.20 -7.17
CA THR A 101 -15.98 -5.87 -5.97
C THR A 101 -16.79 -4.95 -5.07
N MET A 102 -16.56 -3.64 -5.14
CA MET A 102 -17.33 -2.63 -4.39
C MET A 102 -18.65 -2.25 -5.07
N GLY A 103 -18.89 -2.74 -6.28
CA GLY A 103 -20.02 -2.32 -7.10
C GLY A 103 -19.83 -0.93 -7.72
N LEU A 104 -18.59 -0.47 -7.78
CA LEU A 104 -18.17 0.74 -8.49
C LEU A 104 -17.70 0.37 -9.90
N LYS A 105 -17.90 1.25 -10.81
CA LYS A 105 -17.47 1.06 -12.20
C LYS A 105 -16.27 1.97 -12.53
#